data_9a790b136312209949eb2d351afb8fe5
#
_entry.id   9a790b136312209949eb2d351afb8fe5
#
_cell.length_a   1.000
_cell.length_b   1.000
_cell.length_c   1.000
_cell.angle_alpha   90.00
_cell.angle_beta   90.00
_cell.angle_gamma   90.00
#
_symmetry.space_group_name_H-M   'P 1'
#
loop_
_entity.id
_entity.type
_entity.pdbx_description
1 polymer ?
#
loop_
_entity_poly.entity_id
_entity_poly.type
_entity_poly.pdbx_seq_one_letter_code
_entity_poly.pdbx_strand_id
1 'polypeptide(L)'
;MIQEVQRVYRLQGVEINDKHIELIVRQMLKKIRVEENGDTEFLPGTMVNVLDFEDVNEQMIAEGKEPATGEPVMLGITKASLATNSFISAASFQETTKVLTEAAIKGKVDPLIGLKENVIIGKLIPVGTGMREYSNVKLNTDKGTTFVDDEYEEIDEVEVTEEIIETEE
;
A
#
# COMPACT_ATOMS: atom_id res chain seq x y z
N MET A 1 12.62 -1.02 -22.92
CA MET A 1 11.35 -0.27 -22.76
C MET A 1 11.60 1.24 -22.75
N ILE A 2 12.38 1.81 -21.82
CA ILE A 2 12.64 3.27 -21.72
C ILE A 2 13.12 3.86 -23.05
N GLN A 3 14.11 3.25 -23.67
CA GLN A 3 14.66 3.70 -24.96
C GLN A 3 13.61 3.77 -26.08
N GLU A 4 12.71 2.78 -26.16
CA GLU A 4 11.67 2.76 -27.21
C GLU A 4 10.58 3.80 -26.94
N VAL A 5 10.19 4.01 -25.68
CA VAL A 5 9.24 5.06 -25.31
C VAL A 5 9.84 6.45 -25.63
N GLN A 6 11.08 6.69 -25.23
CA GLN A 6 11.80 7.94 -25.54
C GLN A 6 11.94 8.16 -27.03
N ARG A 7 12.22 7.11 -27.79
CA ARG A 7 12.30 7.18 -29.25
C ARG A 7 11.01 7.70 -29.87
N VAL A 8 9.85 7.18 -29.42
CA VAL A 8 8.55 7.61 -29.92
C VAL A 8 8.27 9.08 -29.58
N TYR A 9 8.57 9.53 -28.36
CA TYR A 9 8.40 10.93 -27.99
C TYR A 9 9.32 11.87 -28.76
N ARG A 10 10.61 11.50 -28.95
CA ARG A 10 11.58 12.29 -29.72
C ARG A 10 11.19 12.42 -31.20
N LEU A 11 10.60 11.37 -31.80
CA LEU A 11 10.07 11.43 -33.16
C LEU A 11 8.93 12.44 -33.30
N GLN A 12 8.21 12.72 -32.22
CA GLN A 12 7.15 13.74 -32.19
C GLN A 12 7.65 15.13 -31.75
N GLY A 13 8.98 15.30 -31.57
CA GLY A 13 9.56 16.55 -31.14
C GLY A 13 9.36 16.90 -29.65
N VAL A 14 8.99 15.91 -28.83
CA VAL A 14 8.78 16.08 -27.38
C VAL A 14 10.01 15.53 -26.65
N GLU A 15 10.61 16.37 -25.81
CA GLU A 15 11.69 15.96 -24.90
C GLU A 15 11.15 15.72 -23.51
N ILE A 16 11.32 14.50 -23.01
CA ILE A 16 10.93 14.08 -21.65
C ILE A 16 12.18 13.54 -20.95
N ASN A 17 12.39 13.92 -19.69
CA ASN A 17 13.49 13.37 -18.91
C ASN A 17 13.21 11.88 -18.59
N ASP A 18 14.23 11.04 -18.72
CA ASP A 18 14.14 9.59 -18.52
C ASP A 18 13.60 9.20 -17.16
N LYS A 19 13.86 10.01 -16.11
CA LYS A 19 13.39 9.76 -14.73
C LYS A 19 11.87 9.56 -14.61
N HIS A 20 11.07 10.22 -15.45
CA HIS A 20 9.61 10.09 -15.41
C HIS A 20 9.15 8.72 -15.93
N ILE A 21 9.85 8.20 -16.95
CA ILE A 21 9.57 6.87 -17.51
C ILE A 21 10.14 5.79 -16.60
N GLU A 22 11.32 6.01 -16.04
CA GLU A 22 11.95 5.10 -15.09
C GLU A 22 11.07 4.85 -13.86
N LEU A 23 10.43 5.90 -13.33
CA LEU A 23 9.50 5.78 -12.20
C LEU A 23 8.33 4.86 -12.52
N ILE A 24 7.76 4.98 -13.73
CA ILE A 24 6.65 4.12 -14.18
C ILE A 24 7.13 2.68 -14.35
N VAL A 25 8.28 2.47 -15.00
CA VAL A 25 8.85 1.13 -15.21
C VAL A 25 9.18 0.46 -13.87
N ARG A 26 9.70 1.21 -12.90
CA ARG A 26 9.93 0.69 -11.54
C ARG A 26 8.66 0.16 -10.89
N GLN A 27 7.53 0.86 -11.05
CA GLN A 27 6.25 0.37 -10.53
C GLN A 27 5.75 -0.90 -11.27
N MET A 28 6.07 -1.04 -12.56
CA MET A 28 5.73 -2.24 -13.34
C MET A 28 6.55 -3.47 -12.90
N LEU A 29 7.73 -3.28 -12.34
CA LEU A 29 8.64 -4.34 -11.87
C LEU A 29 8.55 -4.60 -10.35
N LYS A 30 7.57 -4.04 -9.67
CA LYS A 30 7.44 -4.12 -8.20
C LYS A 30 6.98 -5.49 -7.68
N LYS A 31 6.67 -6.44 -8.52
CA LYS A 31 6.13 -7.75 -8.14
C LYS A 31 7.06 -8.89 -8.51
N ILE A 32 7.16 -9.86 -7.60
CA ILE A 32 7.83 -11.14 -7.78
C ILE A 32 6.76 -12.22 -7.78
N ARG A 33 6.89 -13.21 -8.66
CA ARG A 33 6.11 -14.44 -8.62
C ARG A 33 6.91 -15.49 -7.87
N VAL A 34 6.34 -16.00 -6.79
CA VAL A 34 6.94 -17.08 -6.01
C VAL A 34 6.98 -18.37 -6.83
N GLU A 35 8.13 -19.00 -6.97
CA GLU A 35 8.30 -20.31 -7.61
C GLU A 35 8.28 -21.42 -6.56
N GLU A 36 9.19 -21.34 -5.59
CA GLU A 36 9.27 -22.27 -4.49
C GLU A 36 9.12 -21.53 -3.15
N ASN A 37 8.33 -22.09 -2.26
CA ASN A 37 8.00 -21.43 -0.99
C ASN A 37 9.07 -21.62 0.10
N GLY A 38 9.97 -22.61 -0.03
CA GLY A 38 10.85 -22.97 1.09
C GLY A 38 10.06 -23.17 2.38
N ASP A 39 10.54 -22.61 3.48
CA ASP A 39 9.89 -22.63 4.80
C ASP A 39 9.01 -21.38 5.05
N THR A 40 8.74 -20.57 4.02
CA THR A 40 7.90 -19.38 4.13
C THR A 40 6.41 -19.69 4.01
N GLU A 41 5.55 -18.76 4.45
CA GLU A 41 4.09 -18.86 4.29
C GLU A 41 3.58 -18.53 2.88
N PHE A 42 4.47 -18.21 1.95
CA PHE A 42 4.08 -17.88 0.59
C PHE A 42 3.56 -19.09 -0.16
N LEU A 43 2.51 -18.90 -0.94
CA LEU A 43 2.00 -19.94 -1.83
C LEU A 43 2.70 -19.85 -3.19
N PRO A 44 3.16 -20.98 -3.76
CA PRO A 44 3.72 -21.03 -5.10
C PRO A 44 2.77 -20.43 -6.14
N GLY A 45 3.32 -19.63 -7.07
CA GLY A 45 2.55 -18.94 -8.10
C GLY A 45 1.88 -17.62 -7.69
N THR A 46 1.93 -17.23 -6.42
CA THR A 46 1.42 -15.94 -5.96
C THR A 46 2.34 -14.79 -6.33
N MET A 47 1.76 -13.59 -6.50
CA MET A 47 2.52 -12.36 -6.75
C MET A 47 2.63 -11.55 -5.47
N VAL A 48 3.84 -11.36 -5.00
CA VAL A 48 4.19 -10.62 -3.77
C VAL A 48 4.97 -9.36 -4.16
N ASN A 49 4.99 -8.33 -3.30
CA ASN A 49 5.88 -7.19 -3.50
C ASN A 49 7.33 -7.61 -3.27
N VAL A 50 8.26 -6.99 -3.99
CA VAL A 50 9.69 -7.23 -3.85
C VAL A 50 10.16 -7.01 -2.40
N LEU A 51 9.76 -5.90 -1.78
CA LEU A 51 10.15 -5.57 -0.41
C LEU A 51 9.62 -6.61 0.60
N ASP A 52 8.33 -6.93 0.54
CA ASP A 52 7.72 -7.92 1.44
C ASP A 52 8.39 -9.30 1.30
N PHE A 53 8.80 -9.64 0.06
CA PHE A 53 9.50 -10.89 -0.24
C PHE A 53 10.93 -10.90 0.32
N GLU A 54 11.66 -9.79 0.18
CA GLU A 54 13.01 -9.64 0.74
C GLU A 54 12.99 -9.66 2.26
N ASP A 55 12.08 -8.90 2.90
CA ASP A 55 11.94 -8.85 4.36
C ASP A 55 11.67 -10.23 4.98
N VAL A 56 10.75 -11.02 4.37
CA VAL A 56 10.45 -12.37 4.85
C VAL A 56 11.64 -13.32 4.64
N ASN A 57 12.31 -13.23 3.50
CA ASN A 57 13.50 -14.06 3.24
C ASN A 57 14.66 -13.73 4.19
N GLU A 58 14.89 -12.46 4.51
CA GLU A 58 15.90 -12.06 5.51
C GLU A 58 15.58 -12.64 6.89
N GLN A 59 14.30 -12.64 7.30
CA GLN A 59 13.87 -13.26 8.55
C GLN A 59 14.11 -14.78 8.54
N MET A 60 13.77 -15.46 7.45
CA MET A 60 13.99 -16.91 7.32
C MET A 60 15.48 -17.27 7.38
N ILE A 61 16.33 -16.50 6.70
CA ILE A 61 17.79 -16.67 6.75
C ILE A 61 18.33 -16.44 8.18
N ALA A 62 17.84 -15.43 8.88
CA ALA A 62 18.23 -15.16 10.26
C ALA A 62 17.84 -16.29 11.23
N GLU A 63 16.70 -16.98 10.96
CA GLU A 63 16.25 -18.16 11.69
C GLU A 63 16.95 -19.45 11.25
N GLY A 64 17.78 -19.43 10.21
CA GLY A 64 18.45 -20.61 9.66
C GLY A 64 17.53 -21.54 8.88
N LYS A 65 16.43 -21.03 8.36
CA LYS A 65 15.45 -21.74 7.53
C LYS A 65 15.70 -21.50 6.04
N GLU A 66 15.04 -22.28 5.18
CA GLU A 66 15.16 -22.16 3.73
C GLU A 66 14.31 -21.00 3.20
N PRO A 67 14.92 -19.99 2.51
CA PRO A 67 14.18 -18.88 1.96
C PRO A 67 13.36 -19.28 0.72
N ALA A 68 12.32 -18.51 0.42
CA ALA A 68 11.55 -18.69 -0.82
C ALA A 68 12.35 -18.23 -2.05
N THR A 69 12.12 -18.89 -3.18
CA THR A 69 12.66 -18.46 -4.48
C THR A 69 11.56 -17.85 -5.36
N GLY A 70 11.89 -16.88 -6.19
CA GLY A 70 10.92 -16.23 -7.06
C GLY A 70 11.54 -15.48 -8.21
N GLU A 71 10.76 -15.30 -9.27
CA GLU A 71 11.13 -14.59 -10.49
C GLU A 71 10.46 -13.20 -10.54
N PRO A 72 11.21 -12.12 -10.84
CA PRO A 72 10.62 -10.80 -11.02
C PRO A 72 9.71 -10.78 -12.24
N VAL A 73 8.49 -10.27 -12.10
CA VAL A 73 7.49 -10.21 -13.16
C VAL A 73 7.24 -8.79 -13.58
N MET A 74 7.32 -8.53 -14.87
CA MET A 74 6.93 -7.24 -15.44
C MET A 74 5.43 -7.22 -15.71
N LEU A 75 4.70 -6.36 -14.98
CA LEU A 75 3.27 -6.13 -15.18
C LEU A 75 3.03 -4.99 -16.15
N GLY A 76 2.01 -5.11 -17.01
CA GLY A 76 1.52 -3.98 -17.79
C GLY A 76 0.99 -2.85 -16.89
N ILE A 77 0.95 -1.62 -17.38
CA ILE A 77 0.57 -0.41 -16.63
C ILE A 77 -0.74 -0.60 -15.85
N THR A 78 -1.79 -1.09 -16.52
CA THR A 78 -3.10 -1.32 -15.89
C THR A 78 -3.03 -2.35 -14.76
N LYS A 79 -2.36 -3.49 -14.99
CA LYS A 79 -2.21 -4.53 -13.97
C LYS A 79 -1.36 -4.06 -12.79
N ALA A 80 -0.29 -3.31 -13.05
CA ALA A 80 0.55 -2.73 -12.02
C ALA A 80 -0.24 -1.73 -11.14
N SER A 81 -1.12 -0.93 -11.75
CA SER A 81 -1.96 0.03 -11.04
C SER A 81 -3.03 -0.63 -10.17
N LEU A 82 -3.56 -1.79 -10.59
CA LEU A 82 -4.54 -2.57 -9.81
C LEU A 82 -3.90 -3.46 -8.75
N ALA A 83 -2.61 -3.81 -8.91
CA ALA A 83 -1.86 -4.66 -7.99
C ALA A 83 -1.25 -3.88 -6.80
N THR A 84 -1.84 -2.77 -6.40
CA THR A 84 -1.44 -1.97 -5.23
C THR A 84 -1.97 -2.58 -3.93
N ASN A 85 -1.33 -2.26 -2.80
CA ASN A 85 -1.78 -2.74 -1.49
C ASN A 85 -3.09 -2.05 -1.05
N SER A 86 -3.31 -0.77 -1.46
CA SER A 86 -4.53 -0.05 -1.20
C SER A 86 -5.65 -0.44 -2.16
N PHE A 87 -6.71 -1.06 -1.63
CA PHE A 87 -7.88 -1.40 -2.43
C PHE A 87 -8.73 -0.16 -2.78
N ILE A 88 -8.72 0.88 -1.96
CA ILE A 88 -9.40 2.15 -2.22
C ILE A 88 -8.79 2.83 -3.45
N SER A 89 -7.46 2.89 -3.51
CA SER A 89 -6.73 3.44 -4.65
C SER A 89 -6.99 2.64 -5.94
N ALA A 90 -6.98 1.32 -5.86
CA ALA A 90 -7.27 0.44 -7.00
C ALA A 90 -8.71 0.60 -7.49
N ALA A 91 -9.71 0.63 -6.59
CA ALA A 91 -11.12 0.80 -6.91
C ALA A 91 -11.42 2.12 -7.59
N SER A 92 -10.69 3.18 -7.26
CA SER A 92 -10.86 4.50 -7.87
C SER A 92 -10.29 4.61 -9.30
N PHE A 93 -9.51 3.62 -9.74
CA PHE A 93 -8.90 3.61 -11.07
C PHE A 93 -9.78 2.88 -12.09
N GLN A 94 -10.01 1.60 -11.90
CA GLN A 94 -10.84 0.76 -12.79
C GLN A 94 -11.42 -0.42 -12.00
N GLU A 95 -12.45 -1.07 -12.59
CA GLU A 95 -13.07 -2.29 -12.05
C GLU A 95 -13.55 -2.13 -10.58
N THR A 96 -14.12 -0.99 -10.24
CA THR A 96 -14.53 -0.61 -8.88
C THR A 96 -15.29 -1.72 -8.16
N THR A 97 -16.34 -2.26 -8.78
CA THR A 97 -17.18 -3.30 -8.18
C THR A 97 -16.39 -4.57 -7.87
N LYS A 98 -15.56 -5.02 -8.81
CA LYS A 98 -14.76 -6.23 -8.67
C LYS A 98 -13.71 -6.08 -7.54
N VAL A 99 -13.00 -4.95 -7.53
CA VAL A 99 -11.98 -4.67 -6.51
C VAL A 99 -12.58 -4.59 -5.12
N LEU A 100 -13.71 -3.89 -4.96
CA LEU A 100 -14.40 -3.77 -3.67
C LEU A 100 -14.98 -5.11 -3.20
N THR A 101 -15.58 -5.89 -4.11
CA THR A 101 -16.08 -7.22 -3.79
C THR A 101 -14.96 -8.16 -3.33
N GLU A 102 -13.84 -8.16 -4.06
CA GLU A 102 -12.68 -8.98 -3.69
C GLU A 102 -12.07 -8.54 -2.36
N ALA A 103 -11.99 -7.24 -2.10
CA ALA A 103 -11.50 -6.70 -0.83
C ALA A 103 -12.42 -7.09 0.33
N ALA A 104 -13.75 -7.03 0.14
CA ALA A 104 -14.72 -7.42 1.15
C ALA A 104 -14.66 -8.92 1.47
N ILE A 105 -14.57 -9.77 0.44
CA ILE A 105 -14.45 -11.24 0.65
C ILE A 105 -13.18 -11.61 1.39
N LYS A 106 -12.07 -10.92 1.09
CA LYS A 106 -10.76 -11.19 1.72
C LYS A 106 -10.57 -10.47 3.06
N GLY A 107 -11.51 -9.64 3.50
CA GLY A 107 -11.38 -8.83 4.71
C GLY A 107 -10.16 -7.90 4.69
N LYS A 108 -9.85 -7.31 3.52
CA LYS A 108 -8.65 -6.46 3.40
C LYS A 108 -8.80 -5.17 4.20
N VAL A 109 -7.74 -4.81 4.91
CA VAL A 109 -7.59 -3.52 5.59
C VAL A 109 -6.68 -2.63 4.77
N ASP A 110 -7.07 -1.36 4.54
CA ASP A 110 -6.26 -0.38 3.84
C ASP A 110 -5.44 0.44 4.84
N PRO A 111 -4.11 0.43 4.78
CA PRO A 111 -3.27 1.13 5.74
C PRO A 111 -3.25 2.65 5.56
N LEU A 112 -3.93 3.20 4.55
CA LEU A 112 -4.04 4.64 4.26
C LEU A 112 -2.69 5.38 4.18
N ILE A 113 -1.68 4.75 3.63
CA ILE A 113 -0.32 5.32 3.50
C ILE A 113 -0.20 6.28 2.32
N GLY A 114 -0.93 6.03 1.24
CA GLY A 114 -0.85 6.83 0.02
C GLY A 114 -1.66 8.13 0.08
N LEU A 115 -1.47 8.97 -0.93
CA LEU A 115 -2.17 10.25 -1.02
C LEU A 115 -3.64 10.08 -1.43
N LYS A 116 -3.89 9.20 -2.41
CA LYS A 116 -5.18 9.04 -3.06
C LYS A 116 -6.26 8.53 -2.13
N GLU A 117 -5.98 7.51 -1.35
CA GLU A 117 -6.87 6.93 -0.37
C GLU A 117 -7.26 7.92 0.73
N ASN A 118 -6.30 8.72 1.23
CA ASN A 118 -6.58 9.74 2.23
C ASN A 118 -7.46 10.85 1.67
N VAL A 119 -7.21 11.29 0.43
CA VAL A 119 -8.03 12.31 -0.24
C VAL A 119 -9.46 11.82 -0.46
N ILE A 120 -9.65 10.56 -0.87
CA ILE A 120 -10.98 9.97 -1.08
C ILE A 120 -11.78 9.91 0.22
N ILE A 121 -11.14 9.54 1.34
CA ILE A 121 -11.81 9.45 2.65
C ILE A 121 -12.01 10.84 3.28
N GLY A 122 -11.26 11.86 2.83
CA GLY A 122 -11.32 13.21 3.39
C GLY A 122 -10.39 13.43 4.59
N LYS A 123 -9.40 12.54 4.79
CA LYS A 123 -8.35 12.72 5.80
C LYS A 123 -7.21 13.59 5.26
N LEU A 124 -6.44 14.17 6.18
CA LEU A 124 -5.19 14.85 5.81
C LEU A 124 -4.23 13.84 5.16
N ILE A 125 -3.57 14.28 4.08
CA ILE A 125 -2.54 13.47 3.45
C ILE A 125 -1.34 13.33 4.40
N PRO A 126 -0.66 12.17 4.45
CA PRO A 126 0.47 11.94 5.37
C PRO A 126 1.76 12.64 4.89
N VAL A 127 1.64 13.90 4.47
CA VAL A 127 2.73 14.74 3.95
C VAL A 127 2.54 16.16 4.42
N GLY A 128 3.63 16.87 4.71
CA GLY A 128 3.60 18.24 5.21
C GLY A 128 2.89 18.33 6.56
N THR A 129 1.87 19.17 6.69
CA THR A 129 1.12 19.38 7.93
C THR A 129 0.31 18.17 8.40
N GLY A 130 0.08 17.18 7.54
CA GLY A 130 -0.59 15.92 7.89
C GLY A 130 0.34 14.83 8.42
N MET A 131 1.62 15.09 8.58
CA MET A 131 2.55 14.15 9.22
C MET A 131 2.28 14.04 10.72
N ARG A 132 2.40 12.84 11.27
CA ARG A 132 2.18 12.58 12.72
C ARG A 132 3.06 13.45 13.62
N GLU A 133 4.25 13.81 13.18
CA GLU A 133 5.17 14.69 13.90
C GLU A 133 4.58 16.08 14.16
N TYR A 134 3.81 16.61 13.20
CA TYR A 134 3.19 17.94 13.33
C TYR A 134 1.90 17.91 14.14
N SER A 135 1.17 16.80 14.22
CA SER A 135 -0.05 16.69 15.02
C SER A 135 0.23 16.76 16.53
N ASN A 136 1.47 16.43 16.95
CA ASN A 136 1.88 16.46 18.35
C ASN A 136 2.51 17.79 18.79
N VAL A 137 2.59 18.78 17.90
CA VAL A 137 3.18 20.11 18.22
C VAL A 137 2.18 20.93 19.02
N LYS A 138 2.46 21.13 20.32
CA LYS A 138 1.70 22.04 21.18
C LYS A 138 2.28 23.44 21.05
N LEU A 139 1.44 24.41 20.69
CA LEU A 139 1.81 25.82 20.68
C LEU A 139 1.73 26.38 22.10
N ASN A 140 2.86 26.84 22.66
CA ASN A 140 2.89 27.62 23.87
C ASN A 140 2.47 29.05 23.53
N THR A 141 1.18 29.36 23.60
CA THR A 141 0.69 30.71 23.52
C THR A 141 0.64 31.33 24.93
N ASP A 142 1.61 32.17 25.27
CA ASP A 142 1.63 32.93 26.54
C ASP A 142 0.51 34.00 26.65
N LYS A 143 -0.45 33.99 25.74
CA LYS A 143 -1.62 34.87 25.74
C LYS A 143 -2.90 34.06 25.57
N GLY A 144 -3.48 33.69 26.71
CA GLY A 144 -4.84 33.39 27.06
C GLY A 144 -5.95 33.17 26.01
N THR A 145 -5.69 32.44 24.93
CA THR A 145 -6.73 31.96 24.03
C THR A 145 -6.77 30.45 24.15
N THR A 146 -7.69 29.98 24.99
CA THR A 146 -8.06 28.55 25.05
C THR A 146 -8.73 28.17 23.73
N PHE A 147 -7.97 27.52 22.82
CA PHE A 147 -8.59 26.71 21.80
C PHE A 147 -9.09 25.44 22.46
N VAL A 148 -10.38 25.17 22.31
CA VAL A 148 -10.98 23.91 22.74
C VAL A 148 -10.36 22.81 21.89
N ASP A 149 -9.54 21.95 22.49
CA ASP A 149 -9.09 20.72 21.87
C ASP A 149 -10.33 19.85 21.66
N ASP A 150 -10.73 19.63 20.44
CA ASP A 150 -11.57 18.50 20.10
C ASP A 150 -10.72 17.24 20.37
N GLU A 151 -10.94 16.65 21.54
CA GLU A 151 -10.39 15.35 21.90
C GLU A 151 -10.85 14.33 20.86
N TYR A 152 -9.96 13.97 19.95
CA TYR A 152 -10.10 12.72 19.24
C TYR A 152 -9.82 11.63 20.27
N GLU A 153 -10.86 11.07 20.85
CA GLU A 153 -10.77 9.83 21.62
C GLU A 153 -10.07 8.80 20.73
N GLU A 154 -8.89 8.36 21.13
CA GLU A 154 -8.30 7.14 20.63
C GLU A 154 -9.35 6.05 20.89
N ILE A 155 -9.90 5.51 19.82
CA ILE A 155 -10.74 4.32 19.91
C ILE A 155 -9.76 3.19 20.23
N ASP A 156 -9.58 2.94 21.53
CA ASP A 156 -8.92 1.74 22.02
C ASP A 156 -9.58 0.53 21.36
N GLU A 157 -8.74 -0.41 20.93
CA GLU A 157 -9.14 -1.68 20.36
C GLU A 157 -10.28 -2.28 21.18
N VAL A 158 -11.46 -2.37 20.57
CA VAL A 158 -12.58 -3.08 21.16
C VAL A 158 -12.17 -4.55 21.22
N GLU A 159 -11.78 -5.02 22.40
CA GLU A 159 -11.77 -6.44 22.71
C GLU A 159 -13.16 -6.98 22.42
N VAL A 160 -13.28 -7.72 21.33
CA VAL A 160 -14.47 -8.53 21.04
C VAL A 160 -14.43 -9.69 22.03
N THR A 161 -15.00 -9.46 23.21
CA THR A 161 -15.32 -10.53 24.14
C THR A 161 -16.40 -11.41 23.48
N GLU A 162 -16.06 -12.66 23.26
CA GLU A 162 -16.96 -13.76 22.91
C GLU A 162 -17.94 -14.03 24.07
N GLU A 163 -18.97 -13.21 24.23
CA GLU A 163 -20.07 -13.48 25.15
C GLU A 163 -21.38 -12.97 24.55
N ILE A 164 -21.88 -13.59 23.51
CA ILE A 164 -23.33 -13.65 23.20
C ILE A 164 -23.61 -14.88 22.30
N ILE A 165 -23.50 -16.08 22.84
CA ILE A 165 -24.24 -17.24 22.37
C ILE A 165 -24.54 -18.13 23.59
N GLU A 166 -25.53 -17.73 24.38
CA GLU A 166 -26.26 -18.61 25.26
C GLU A 166 -27.43 -17.83 25.84
N THR A 167 -28.54 -17.75 25.11
CA THR A 167 -29.91 -17.72 25.68
C THR A 167 -30.89 -17.60 24.51
N GLU A 168 -31.41 -18.73 24.06
CA GLU A 168 -32.82 -18.92 23.69
C GLU A 168 -33.02 -20.41 23.36
N GLU A 169 -33.40 -21.17 24.40
CA GLU A 169 -34.32 -22.27 24.25
C GLU A 169 -35.76 -21.77 24.43
#